data_cd10d7e062cdb2d3d43d1072555afa63
#
_entry.id   cd10d7e062cdb2d3d43d1072555afa63
#
_cell.length_a   1.000
_cell.length_b   1.000
_cell.length_c   1.000
_cell.angle_alpha   90.00
_cell.angle_beta   90.00
_cell.angle_gamma   90.00
#
_symmetry.space_group_name_H-M   'P 1'
#
loop_
_entity.id
_entity.type
_entity.pdbx_description
1 polymer ?
#
loop_
_entity_poly.entity_id
_entity_poly.type
_entity_poly.pdbx_seq_one_letter_code
_entity_poly.pdbx_strand_id
1 'polypeptide(L)'
;PNNKNVKKNIRLAAVELSEFGLTAAERTEAVIFRLEISANADPVFFAVNDDSFSTGCSPTDSDGDGLANGLDLDSDNDGILDAVEAGHGVATVNGRIPGPVGTDGIPDAVQAPSQYNNGTINYNIADSDNDAFLNYTSIDSDSDGCYDVVEAGFADPDGDGLLGNSP
;
A
#
# COMPACT_ATOMS: atom_id res chain seq x y z
N PRO A 1 0.73 30.92 -18.30
CA PRO A 1 0.46 30.06 -17.15
C PRO A 1 0.17 30.95 -15.94
N ASN A 2 -1.08 30.91 -15.47
CA ASN A 2 -1.50 31.65 -14.29
C ASN A 2 -1.02 30.91 -13.04
N ASN A 3 0.06 31.38 -12.42
CA ASN A 3 0.52 30.87 -11.15
C ASN A 3 -0.27 31.55 -10.02
N LYS A 4 -1.35 30.91 -9.54
CA LYS A 4 -2.10 31.39 -8.39
C LYS A 4 -1.49 30.82 -7.11
N ASN A 5 -0.83 31.66 -6.31
CA ASN A 5 -0.39 31.30 -4.98
C ASN A 5 -1.54 31.48 -3.99
N VAL A 6 -2.14 30.39 -3.54
CA VAL A 6 -3.16 30.39 -2.50
C VAL A 6 -2.51 30.00 -1.16
N LYS A 7 -2.51 30.93 -0.20
CA LYS A 7 -2.07 30.66 1.17
C LYS A 7 -3.29 30.36 2.03
N LYS A 8 -3.36 29.16 2.58
CA LYS A 8 -4.42 28.73 3.49
C LYS A 8 -3.82 27.97 4.67
N ASN A 9 -4.23 28.32 5.88
CA ASN A 9 -3.87 27.52 7.07
C ASN A 9 -4.78 26.30 7.09
N ILE A 10 -4.26 25.15 6.70
CA ILE A 10 -5.01 23.91 6.59
C ILE A 10 -4.85 23.14 7.90
N ARG A 11 -5.97 22.87 8.59
CA ARG A 11 -6.05 22.00 9.76
C ARG A 11 -6.90 20.75 9.50
N LEU A 12 -7.33 20.53 8.27
CA LEU A 12 -8.28 19.48 7.89
C LEU A 12 -7.64 18.45 6.97
N ALA A 13 -8.12 17.21 7.04
CA ALA A 13 -7.64 16.08 6.26
C ALA A 13 -8.01 16.16 4.77
N ALA A 14 -9.02 16.93 4.39
CA ALA A 14 -9.42 17.11 2.99
C ALA A 14 -9.86 18.56 2.73
N VAL A 15 -9.47 19.08 1.58
CA VAL A 15 -9.91 20.39 1.04
C VAL A 15 -10.28 20.19 -0.41
N GLU A 16 -11.52 20.52 -0.79
CA GLU A 16 -11.94 20.41 -2.17
C GLU A 16 -11.26 21.45 -3.06
N LEU A 17 -10.94 21.09 -4.31
CA LEU A 17 -10.32 22.00 -5.28
C LEU A 17 -11.16 23.25 -5.53
N SER A 18 -12.47 23.15 -5.40
CA SER A 18 -13.42 24.28 -5.45
C SER A 18 -13.13 25.37 -4.42
N GLU A 19 -12.60 24.99 -3.24
CA GLU A 19 -12.26 25.95 -2.19
C GLU A 19 -11.06 26.84 -2.49
N PHE A 20 -10.24 26.46 -3.49
CA PHE A 20 -9.15 27.29 -3.99
C PHE A 20 -9.59 28.33 -5.01
N GLY A 21 -10.90 28.41 -5.32
CA GLY A 21 -11.46 29.38 -6.25
C GLY A 21 -11.04 29.13 -7.70
N LEU A 22 -10.71 27.91 -8.06
CA LEU A 22 -10.36 27.51 -9.41
C LEU A 22 -11.63 27.36 -10.27
N THR A 23 -11.62 27.92 -11.46
CA THR A 23 -12.68 27.71 -12.46
C THR A 23 -12.58 26.31 -13.08
N ALA A 24 -13.66 25.85 -13.75
CA ALA A 24 -13.66 24.57 -14.44
C ALA A 24 -12.54 24.46 -15.50
N ALA A 25 -12.21 25.56 -16.18
CA ALA A 25 -11.14 25.61 -17.17
C ALA A 25 -9.74 25.49 -16.50
N GLU A 26 -9.55 26.10 -15.34
CA GLU A 26 -8.29 26.05 -14.60
C GLU A 26 -8.05 24.68 -13.97
N ARG A 27 -9.07 23.85 -13.78
CA ARG A 27 -8.95 22.47 -13.29
C ARG A 27 -8.49 21.46 -14.34
N THR A 28 -8.60 21.82 -15.62
CA THR A 28 -8.11 20.99 -16.74
C THR A 28 -6.65 21.24 -17.08
N GLU A 29 -6.03 22.26 -16.47
CA GLU A 29 -4.59 22.54 -16.60
C GLU A 29 -3.83 21.94 -15.40
N ALA A 30 -2.52 21.76 -15.55
CA ALA A 30 -1.68 21.29 -14.44
C ALA A 30 -1.70 22.29 -13.28
N VAL A 31 -2.23 21.90 -12.13
CA VAL A 31 -2.26 22.70 -10.91
C VAL A 31 -1.07 22.31 -10.03
N ILE A 32 -0.19 23.26 -9.78
CA ILE A 32 0.97 23.03 -8.91
C ILE A 32 0.63 23.55 -7.51
N PHE A 33 0.52 22.63 -6.56
CA PHE A 33 0.41 22.95 -5.15
C PHE A 33 1.82 23.08 -4.54
N ARG A 34 2.10 24.25 -3.96
CA ARG A 34 3.31 24.45 -3.17
C ARG A 34 2.94 24.55 -1.70
N LEU A 35 3.34 23.58 -0.90
CA LEU A 35 3.25 23.63 0.54
C LEU A 35 4.52 24.28 1.12
N GLU A 36 4.37 25.41 1.77
CA GLU A 36 5.44 26.01 2.57
C GLU A 36 5.21 25.62 4.04
N ILE A 37 6.06 24.73 4.55
CA ILE A 37 6.00 24.25 5.93
C ILE A 37 7.00 25.09 6.74
N SER A 38 6.56 25.67 7.87
CA SER A 38 7.47 26.34 8.80
C SER A 38 8.39 25.32 9.48
N ALA A 39 9.60 25.73 9.87
CA ALA A 39 10.70 24.86 10.29
C ALA A 39 10.43 23.91 11.49
N ASN A 40 9.23 23.93 12.08
CA ASN A 40 8.82 23.09 13.20
C ASN A 40 7.52 22.32 12.95
N ALA A 41 7.12 22.12 11.69
CA ALA A 41 5.94 21.32 11.37
C ALA A 41 6.35 19.92 10.91
N ASP A 42 5.68 18.90 11.44
CA ASP A 42 5.83 17.53 10.97
C ASP A 42 5.42 17.41 9.49
N PRO A 43 6.03 16.50 8.73
CA PRO A 43 5.68 16.28 7.34
C PRO A 43 4.20 15.89 7.22
N VAL A 44 3.47 16.64 6.41
CA VAL A 44 2.08 16.37 6.10
C VAL A 44 2.02 15.56 4.81
N PHE A 45 1.34 14.43 4.83
CA PHE A 45 1.07 13.66 3.63
C PHE A 45 0.02 14.37 2.79
N PHE A 46 0.29 14.55 1.50
CA PHE A 46 -0.68 14.99 0.53
C PHE A 46 -1.23 13.78 -0.21
N ALA A 47 -2.52 13.54 -0.07
CA ALA A 47 -3.27 12.75 -1.02
C ALA A 47 -4.14 13.71 -1.83
N VAL A 48 -3.98 13.72 -3.14
CA VAL A 48 -4.92 14.40 -4.06
C VAL A 48 -5.86 13.30 -4.55
N ASN A 49 -7.07 13.29 -4.02
CA ASN A 49 -8.15 12.49 -4.59
C ASN A 49 -8.86 13.38 -5.62
N ASP A 50 -8.62 13.10 -6.88
CA ASP A 50 -9.32 13.73 -8.00
C ASP A 50 -9.92 12.62 -8.85
N ASP A 51 -11.23 12.60 -8.97
CA ASP A 51 -11.96 11.63 -9.81
C ASP A 51 -11.52 11.68 -11.29
N SER A 52 -10.84 12.76 -11.71
CA SER A 52 -10.22 12.85 -13.05
C SER A 52 -8.88 12.12 -13.15
N PHE A 53 -8.23 11.75 -12.04
CA PHE A 53 -7.09 10.84 -12.04
C PHE A 53 -7.50 9.37 -12.10
N SER A 54 -8.78 9.05 -11.98
CA SER A 54 -9.31 7.70 -12.13
C SER A 54 -9.36 7.23 -13.60
N THR A 55 -8.38 7.58 -14.41
CA THR A 55 -8.18 6.91 -15.69
C THR A 55 -7.48 5.57 -15.47
N GLY A 56 -8.15 4.66 -14.80
CA GLY A 56 -7.93 3.24 -14.99
C GLY A 56 -6.97 2.52 -14.04
N CYS A 57 -6.50 3.13 -12.94
CA CYS A 57 -5.83 2.40 -11.89
C CYS A 57 -6.40 2.85 -10.54
N SER A 58 -7.54 2.30 -10.15
CA SER A 58 -7.85 2.24 -8.71
C SER A 58 -6.75 1.41 -8.06
N PRO A 59 -6.13 1.86 -6.96
CA PRO A 59 -5.24 0.98 -6.21
C PRO A 59 -6.01 -0.30 -5.88
N THR A 60 -5.37 -1.45 -6.03
CA THR A 60 -5.97 -2.72 -5.62
C THR A 60 -6.14 -2.70 -4.11
N ASP A 61 -7.30 -3.10 -3.64
CA ASP A 61 -7.72 -3.27 -2.27
C ASP A 61 -8.39 -4.63 -2.26
N SER A 62 -7.69 -5.66 -1.80
CA SER A 62 -8.09 -7.06 -2.01
C SER A 62 -9.19 -7.48 -1.04
N ASP A 63 -9.14 -7.02 0.20
CA ASP A 63 -10.10 -7.33 1.26
C ASP A 63 -11.25 -6.31 1.35
N GLY A 64 -11.09 -5.12 0.73
CA GLY A 64 -12.13 -4.09 0.69
C GLY A 64 -12.25 -3.27 1.97
N ASP A 65 -11.22 -3.23 2.82
CA ASP A 65 -11.22 -2.50 4.10
C ASP A 65 -11.01 -0.99 3.92
N GLY A 66 -10.64 -0.56 2.71
CA GLY A 66 -10.41 0.83 2.33
C GLY A 66 -8.94 1.26 2.39
N LEU A 67 -8.02 0.34 2.71
CA LEU A 67 -6.59 0.52 2.62
C LEU A 67 -6.08 -0.25 1.39
N ALA A 68 -5.40 0.42 0.48
CA ALA A 68 -4.88 -0.23 -0.71
C ALA A 68 -3.71 -1.15 -0.38
N ASN A 69 -3.58 -2.31 -1.05
CA ASN A 69 -2.55 -3.32 -0.81
C ASN A 69 -1.12 -2.76 -0.68
N GLY A 70 -0.77 -1.74 -1.46
CA GLY A 70 0.56 -1.11 -1.38
C GLY A 70 0.81 -0.26 -0.11
N LEU A 71 -0.20 -0.05 0.72
CA LEU A 71 -0.14 0.67 2.00
C LEU A 71 -0.58 -0.22 3.16
N ASP A 72 -1.11 -1.39 2.84
CA ASP A 72 -1.54 -2.41 3.77
C ASP A 72 -0.37 -3.31 4.20
N LEU A 73 -0.48 -3.95 5.32
CA LEU A 73 0.47 -4.95 5.82
C LEU A 73 -0.12 -6.36 5.84
N ASP A 74 -1.43 -6.48 5.54
CA ASP A 74 -2.24 -7.70 5.58
C ASP A 74 -3.35 -7.54 4.55
N SER A 75 -2.99 -7.67 3.26
CA SER A 75 -3.79 -7.22 2.11
C SER A 75 -5.06 -8.05 1.86
N ASP A 76 -5.19 -9.22 2.45
CA ASP A 76 -6.40 -10.07 2.40
C ASP A 76 -7.07 -10.23 3.76
N ASN A 77 -6.51 -9.58 4.81
CA ASN A 77 -7.02 -9.55 6.19
C ASN A 77 -7.16 -10.94 6.83
N ASP A 78 -6.38 -11.93 6.39
CA ASP A 78 -6.44 -13.27 6.97
C ASP A 78 -5.73 -13.36 8.34
N GLY A 79 -4.90 -12.36 8.67
CA GLY A 79 -4.12 -12.26 9.91
C GLY A 79 -2.67 -12.75 9.74
N ILE A 80 -2.26 -13.15 8.55
CA ILE A 80 -0.87 -13.40 8.17
C ILE A 80 -0.40 -12.19 7.36
N LEU A 81 0.73 -11.62 7.73
CA LEU A 81 1.16 -10.36 7.11
C LEU A 81 1.80 -10.59 5.73
N ASP A 82 1.53 -9.73 4.76
CA ASP A 82 2.05 -9.77 3.38
C ASP A 82 3.53 -10.15 3.28
N ALA A 83 4.35 -9.55 4.15
CA ALA A 83 5.78 -9.83 4.16
C ALA A 83 6.13 -11.24 4.66
N VAL A 84 5.23 -11.95 5.29
CA VAL A 84 5.40 -13.37 5.67
C VAL A 84 5.07 -14.25 4.48
N GLU A 85 4.02 -13.92 3.75
CA GLU A 85 3.48 -14.68 2.65
C GLU A 85 4.21 -14.46 1.31
N ALA A 86 4.93 -13.33 1.19
CA ALA A 86 5.65 -12.99 -0.04
C ALA A 86 6.75 -13.98 -0.48
N GLY A 87 7.10 -14.95 0.36
CA GLY A 87 8.01 -16.04 -0.01
C GLY A 87 9.50 -15.68 -0.02
N HIS A 88 9.91 -14.53 0.51
CA HIS A 88 11.31 -14.08 0.47
C HIS A 88 12.24 -14.81 1.47
N GLY A 89 11.69 -15.56 2.43
CA GLY A 89 12.47 -16.35 3.40
C GLY A 89 13.28 -15.56 4.45
N VAL A 90 13.08 -14.25 4.55
CA VAL A 90 13.74 -13.39 5.54
C VAL A 90 12.81 -13.17 6.72
N ALA A 91 13.34 -13.26 7.95
CA ALA A 91 12.54 -13.00 9.14
C ALA A 91 12.02 -11.55 9.16
N THR A 92 10.74 -11.38 9.47
CA THR A 92 10.08 -10.08 9.56
C THR A 92 9.97 -9.60 11.00
N VAL A 93 9.83 -8.29 11.17
CA VAL A 93 9.52 -7.65 12.46
C VAL A 93 8.40 -6.66 12.25
N ASN A 94 7.27 -6.88 12.92
CA ASN A 94 6.05 -6.07 12.76
C ASN A 94 5.64 -5.91 11.27
N GLY A 95 5.57 -7.03 10.55
CA GLY A 95 5.16 -7.04 9.14
C GLY A 95 6.15 -6.42 8.16
N ARG A 96 7.41 -6.21 8.56
CA ARG A 96 8.43 -5.58 7.71
C ARG A 96 9.74 -6.34 7.77
N ILE A 97 10.47 -6.33 6.67
CA ILE A 97 11.83 -6.86 6.60
C ILE A 97 12.77 -5.86 7.29
N PRO A 98 13.45 -6.24 8.39
CA PRO A 98 14.38 -5.35 9.07
C PRO A 98 15.70 -5.21 8.32
N GLY A 99 16.43 -4.14 8.60
CA GLY A 99 17.81 -3.94 8.13
C GLY A 99 17.97 -2.66 7.33
N PRO A 100 19.14 -2.46 6.74
CA PRO A 100 19.40 -1.30 5.90
C PRO A 100 18.53 -1.34 4.64
N VAL A 101 18.25 -0.15 4.13
CA VAL A 101 17.45 0.09 2.93
C VAL A 101 18.25 1.00 2.04
N GLY A 102 18.42 0.62 0.79
CA GLY A 102 19.11 1.42 -0.21
C GLY A 102 18.34 2.68 -0.64
N THR A 103 18.85 3.38 -1.63
CA THR A 103 18.18 4.58 -2.19
C THR A 103 16.93 4.24 -3.01
N ASP A 104 16.72 2.97 -3.32
CA ASP A 104 15.55 2.45 -4.03
C ASP A 104 14.36 2.11 -3.10
N GLY A 105 14.56 2.18 -1.78
CA GLY A 105 13.51 1.92 -0.80
C GLY A 105 13.29 0.43 -0.48
N ILE A 106 14.10 -0.48 -1.06
CA ILE A 106 13.98 -1.93 -0.84
C ILE A 106 14.99 -2.38 0.23
N PRO A 107 14.59 -3.22 1.19
CA PRO A 107 15.54 -3.77 2.16
C PRO A 107 16.65 -4.59 1.50
N ASP A 108 17.91 -4.31 1.87
CA ASP A 108 19.10 -4.99 1.32
C ASP A 108 19.03 -6.52 1.49
N ALA A 109 18.34 -7.00 2.54
CA ALA A 109 18.19 -8.42 2.84
C ALA A 109 17.48 -9.24 1.73
N VAL A 110 16.69 -8.57 0.89
CA VAL A 110 15.98 -9.17 -0.26
C VAL A 110 16.54 -8.74 -1.60
N GLN A 111 17.78 -8.25 -1.60
CA GLN A 111 18.51 -7.89 -2.80
C GLN A 111 19.87 -8.57 -2.85
N ALA A 112 20.43 -8.75 -4.03
CA ALA A 112 21.82 -9.14 -4.16
C ALA A 112 22.75 -7.93 -3.85
N PRO A 113 23.96 -8.13 -3.27
CA PRO A 113 24.85 -7.04 -2.90
C PRO A 113 25.20 -6.03 -4.01
N SER A 114 25.13 -6.45 -5.27
CA SER A 114 25.31 -5.58 -6.43
C SER A 114 24.06 -4.80 -6.84
N GLN A 115 22.94 -4.98 -6.15
CA GLN A 115 21.61 -4.52 -6.55
C GLN A 115 20.94 -3.60 -5.52
N TYR A 116 21.61 -3.28 -4.41
CA TYR A 116 21.05 -2.50 -3.29
C TYR A 116 20.49 -1.12 -3.63
N ASN A 117 20.57 -0.66 -4.86
CA ASN A 117 20.08 0.66 -5.27
C ASN A 117 19.46 0.65 -6.68
N ASN A 118 19.02 -0.50 -7.19
CA ASN A 118 18.54 -0.61 -8.57
C ASN A 118 17.12 -1.15 -8.74
N GLY A 119 16.39 -1.32 -7.63
CA GLY A 119 15.00 -1.76 -7.64
C GLY A 119 14.79 -3.25 -7.88
N THR A 120 15.85 -4.09 -7.84
CA THR A 120 15.75 -5.52 -8.13
C THR A 120 15.71 -6.34 -6.84
N ILE A 121 14.70 -7.18 -6.69
CA ILE A 121 14.61 -8.18 -5.61
C ILE A 121 15.25 -9.50 -6.06
N ASN A 122 15.70 -10.32 -5.11
CA ASN A 122 16.41 -11.59 -5.36
C ASN A 122 15.51 -12.83 -5.15
N TYR A 123 14.21 -12.65 -5.09
CA TYR A 123 13.21 -13.73 -4.97
C TYR A 123 12.05 -13.48 -5.93
N ASN A 124 11.26 -14.52 -6.17
CA ASN A 124 9.97 -14.40 -6.83
C ASN A 124 8.90 -14.23 -5.74
N ILE A 125 7.99 -13.28 -5.92
CA ILE A 125 6.84 -13.14 -5.02
C ILE A 125 5.99 -14.42 -5.17
N ALA A 126 5.57 -14.96 -4.04
CA ALA A 126 4.86 -16.24 -4.01
C ALA A 126 3.47 -16.15 -4.66
N ASP A 127 3.17 -17.15 -5.47
CA ASP A 127 1.89 -17.43 -6.12
C ASP A 127 1.86 -18.97 -6.22
N SER A 128 1.23 -19.60 -5.20
CA SER A 128 1.37 -21.04 -4.96
C SER A 128 0.60 -21.89 -5.94
N ASP A 129 -0.55 -21.44 -6.39
CA ASP A 129 -1.43 -22.15 -7.34
C ASP A 129 -1.26 -21.67 -8.79
N ASN A 130 -0.52 -20.58 -9.01
CA ASN A 130 -0.26 -19.95 -10.31
C ASN A 130 -1.54 -19.43 -11.00
N ASP A 131 -2.46 -18.86 -10.24
CA ASP A 131 -3.69 -18.29 -10.77
C ASP A 131 -3.58 -16.78 -11.07
N ALA A 132 -2.42 -16.18 -10.80
CA ALA A 132 -2.06 -14.77 -10.92
C ALA A 132 -2.54 -13.89 -9.77
N PHE A 133 -3.16 -14.42 -8.72
CA PHE A 133 -3.25 -13.78 -7.43
C PHE A 133 -2.03 -14.19 -6.61
N LEU A 134 -1.40 -13.23 -5.96
CA LEU A 134 -0.23 -13.51 -5.12
C LEU A 134 -0.71 -13.99 -3.75
N ASN A 135 0.07 -14.84 -3.09
CA ASN A 135 -0.30 -15.41 -1.80
C ASN A 135 -0.86 -14.35 -0.82
N TYR A 136 -0.19 -13.22 -0.69
CA TYR A 136 -0.59 -12.13 0.21
C TYR A 136 -1.89 -11.38 -0.20
N THR A 137 -2.60 -11.86 -1.21
CA THR A 137 -3.90 -11.31 -1.67
C THR A 137 -4.97 -12.37 -1.77
N SER A 138 -4.69 -13.59 -1.27
CA SER A 138 -5.55 -14.75 -1.36
C SER A 138 -5.57 -15.50 -0.03
N ILE A 139 -6.70 -15.63 0.58
CA ILE A 139 -6.92 -16.36 1.85
C ILE A 139 -6.82 -17.90 1.72
N ASP A 140 -6.59 -18.42 0.52
CA ASP A 140 -6.35 -19.84 0.18
C ASP A 140 -5.31 -19.85 -0.96
N SER A 141 -4.04 -19.68 -0.59
CA SER A 141 -2.93 -19.41 -1.51
C SER A 141 -2.61 -20.55 -2.47
N ASP A 142 -2.94 -21.80 -2.12
CA ASP A 142 -2.69 -22.97 -2.97
C ASP A 142 -3.96 -23.60 -3.54
N SER A 143 -5.12 -22.99 -3.28
CA SER A 143 -6.44 -23.36 -3.77
C SER A 143 -6.83 -24.81 -3.45
N ASP A 144 -6.36 -25.37 -2.33
CA ASP A 144 -6.67 -26.74 -1.92
C ASP A 144 -7.96 -26.83 -1.09
N GLY A 145 -8.52 -25.66 -0.69
CA GLY A 145 -9.73 -25.50 0.12
C GLY A 145 -9.47 -25.51 1.62
N CYS A 146 -8.23 -25.42 2.05
CA CYS A 146 -7.81 -25.15 3.41
C CYS A 146 -7.26 -23.73 3.46
N TYR A 147 -7.86 -22.85 4.22
CA TYR A 147 -7.41 -21.46 4.31
C TYR A 147 -6.04 -21.31 4.95
N ASP A 148 -5.25 -20.34 4.49
CA ASP A 148 -3.86 -20.08 4.92
C ASP A 148 -3.75 -19.90 6.44
N VAL A 149 -4.70 -19.21 7.06
CA VAL A 149 -4.76 -19.02 8.51
C VAL A 149 -4.82 -20.35 9.27
N VAL A 150 -5.53 -21.35 8.73
CA VAL A 150 -5.65 -22.70 9.33
C VAL A 150 -4.37 -23.49 9.10
N GLU A 151 -3.78 -23.42 7.90
CA GLU A 151 -2.50 -24.07 7.57
C GLU A 151 -1.34 -23.49 8.38
N ALA A 152 -1.36 -22.20 8.66
CA ALA A 152 -0.42 -21.54 9.56
C ALA A 152 -0.60 -21.96 11.05
N GLY A 153 -1.66 -22.75 11.36
CA GLY A 153 -1.93 -23.28 12.69
C GLY A 153 -2.70 -22.35 13.61
N PHE A 154 -3.34 -21.34 13.07
CA PHE A 154 -4.23 -20.45 13.81
C PHE A 154 -5.67 -20.97 13.83
N ALA A 155 -6.52 -20.34 14.64
CA ALA A 155 -7.91 -20.72 14.74
C ALA A 155 -8.79 -19.84 13.85
N ASP A 156 -9.60 -20.50 13.04
CA ASP A 156 -10.69 -19.94 12.26
C ASP A 156 -11.98 -20.67 12.62
N PRO A 157 -12.68 -20.27 13.71
CA PRO A 157 -13.82 -21.02 14.22
C PRO A 157 -15.09 -20.88 13.40
N ASP A 158 -15.25 -19.86 12.59
CA ASP A 158 -16.41 -19.60 11.74
C ASP A 158 -16.19 -19.99 10.27
N GLY A 159 -14.94 -20.33 9.92
CA GLY A 159 -14.61 -20.92 8.63
C GLY A 159 -14.66 -19.91 7.47
N ASP A 160 -14.33 -18.66 7.74
CA ASP A 160 -14.34 -17.60 6.74
C ASP A 160 -12.96 -17.27 6.14
N GLY A 161 -11.91 -17.94 6.62
CA GLY A 161 -10.54 -17.76 6.17
C GLY A 161 -9.79 -16.62 6.88
N LEU A 162 -10.41 -16.02 7.89
CA LEU A 162 -9.82 -14.92 8.64
C LEU A 162 -9.45 -15.36 10.06
N LEU A 163 -8.44 -14.72 10.65
CA LEU A 163 -8.00 -15.05 12.01
C LEU A 163 -9.08 -14.74 13.05
N GLY A 164 -9.55 -15.75 13.73
CA GLY A 164 -10.52 -15.62 14.84
C GLY A 164 -11.96 -15.72 14.40
N ASN A 165 -12.84 -14.94 15.04
CA ASN A 165 -14.23 -14.80 14.59
C ASN A 165 -14.39 -13.41 13.99
N SER A 166 -14.73 -13.35 12.73
CA SER A 166 -15.10 -12.10 12.09
C SER A 166 -16.40 -11.51 12.67
N PRO A 167 -16.54 -10.18 12.73
CA PRO A 167 -17.72 -9.52 13.27
C PRO A 167 -18.97 -9.69 12.39
#